data_598a3d757dee60160aa098be170c32b3
#
_entry.id   598a3d757dee60160aa098be170c32b3
#
_cell.length_a   1.000
_cell.length_b   1.000
_cell.length_c   1.000
_cell.angle_alpha   90.00
_cell.angle_beta   90.00
_cell.angle_gamma   90.00
#
_symmetry.space_group_name_H-M   'P 1'
#
loop_
_entity.id
_entity.type
_entity.pdbx_description
1 polymer ?
#
loop_
_entity_poly.entity_id
_entity_poly.type
_entity_poly.pdbx_seq_one_letter_code
_entity_poly.pdbx_strand_id
1 'polypeptide(L)'
;GGQKRRAAIAGGIAMEPSILILDEPAAGLDPKGKTKMLDSIRRIHKEMNMTVILVSHSMEDAAEYCGKLMVMNRGELFAFGTKEEIFSRADELMKIGLNVPQVTEAANKLKAHGIDLGEHIYTIDDVKASLLQYMKGKKNA
;
A
#
# COMPACT_ATOMS: atom_id res chain seq x y z
N GLY A 1 12.42 -18.94 -8.25
CA GLY A 1 11.26 -18.67 -7.35
C GLY A 1 10.18 -17.83 -8.02
N GLY A 2 10.54 -16.68 -8.59
CA GLY A 2 9.55 -15.73 -9.13
C GLY A 2 8.75 -16.26 -10.35
N GLN A 3 9.33 -17.09 -11.20
CA GLN A 3 8.61 -17.71 -12.33
C GLN A 3 7.54 -18.70 -11.87
N LYS A 4 7.87 -19.58 -10.89
CA LYS A 4 6.92 -20.54 -10.32
C LYS A 4 5.71 -19.81 -9.68
N ARG A 5 5.98 -18.73 -8.95
CA ARG A 5 4.91 -17.92 -8.31
C ARG A 5 4.01 -17.25 -9.34
N ARG A 6 4.57 -16.68 -10.41
CA ARG A 6 3.79 -16.12 -11.52
C ARG A 6 2.92 -17.18 -12.20
N ALA A 7 3.45 -18.37 -12.43
CA ALA A 7 2.68 -19.48 -13.00
C ALA A 7 1.52 -19.91 -12.08
N ALA A 8 1.76 -20.00 -10.75
CA ALA A 8 0.70 -20.33 -9.79
C ALA A 8 -0.42 -19.27 -9.78
N ILE A 9 -0.07 -17.98 -9.77
CA ILE A 9 -1.05 -16.88 -9.83
C ILE A 9 -1.82 -16.94 -11.14
N ALA A 10 -1.14 -17.15 -12.29
CA ALA A 10 -1.79 -17.28 -13.58
C ALA A 10 -2.77 -18.48 -13.62
N GLY A 11 -2.41 -19.62 -13.02
CA GLY A 11 -3.31 -20.76 -12.86
C GLY A 11 -4.55 -20.44 -12.02
N GLY A 12 -4.37 -19.70 -10.93
CA GLY A 12 -5.49 -19.24 -10.09
C GLY A 12 -6.43 -18.29 -10.84
N ILE A 13 -5.88 -17.37 -11.61
CA ILE A 13 -6.65 -16.40 -12.42
C ILE A 13 -7.39 -17.11 -13.57
N ALA A 14 -6.78 -18.12 -14.18
CA ALA A 14 -7.39 -18.88 -15.28
C ALA A 14 -8.68 -19.62 -14.89
N MET A 15 -8.91 -19.82 -13.59
CA MET A 15 -10.17 -20.37 -13.06
C MET A 15 -11.30 -19.32 -12.98
N GLU A 16 -11.05 -18.07 -13.35
CA GLU A 16 -11.99 -16.94 -13.27
C GLU A 16 -12.69 -16.80 -11.91
N PRO A 17 -11.93 -16.76 -10.78
CA PRO A 17 -12.53 -16.73 -9.47
C PRO A 17 -13.20 -15.38 -9.23
N SER A 18 -14.28 -15.33 -8.46
CA SER A 18 -14.86 -14.07 -7.97
C SER A 18 -14.02 -13.42 -6.87
N ILE A 19 -13.23 -14.24 -6.11
CA ILE A 19 -12.33 -13.79 -5.05
C ILE A 19 -10.99 -14.51 -5.23
N LEU A 20 -9.91 -13.74 -5.31
CA LEU A 20 -8.53 -14.24 -5.37
C LEU A 20 -7.77 -13.80 -4.11
N ILE A 21 -7.25 -14.76 -3.34
CA ILE A 21 -6.45 -14.49 -2.15
C ILE A 21 -4.98 -14.75 -2.50
N LEU A 22 -4.14 -13.76 -2.27
CA LEU A 22 -2.71 -13.79 -2.56
C LEU A 22 -1.92 -13.53 -1.26
N ASP A 23 -1.22 -14.56 -0.81
CA ASP A 23 -0.36 -14.47 0.38
C ASP A 23 1.09 -14.19 -0.05
N GLU A 24 1.58 -13.00 0.33
CA GLU A 24 2.92 -12.50 0.02
C GLU A 24 3.34 -12.72 -1.45
N PRO A 25 2.52 -12.31 -2.45
CA PRO A 25 2.74 -12.70 -3.85
C PRO A 25 4.08 -12.19 -4.41
N ALA A 26 4.59 -11.10 -3.87
CA ALA A 26 5.83 -10.46 -4.33
C ALA A 26 7.06 -10.78 -3.45
N ALA A 27 6.93 -11.65 -2.44
CA ALA A 27 8.05 -12.00 -1.56
C ALA A 27 9.22 -12.63 -2.34
N GLY A 28 10.45 -12.18 -2.04
CA GLY A 28 11.68 -12.67 -2.68
C GLY A 28 11.91 -12.19 -4.11
N LEU A 29 11.09 -11.25 -4.61
CA LEU A 29 11.35 -10.56 -5.87
C LEU A 29 12.23 -9.32 -5.63
N ASP A 30 13.00 -8.95 -6.65
CA ASP A 30 13.65 -7.64 -6.71
C ASP A 30 12.60 -6.53 -6.83
N PRO A 31 12.92 -5.28 -6.50
CA PRO A 31 11.94 -4.17 -6.50
C PRO A 31 11.18 -4.02 -7.83
N LYS A 32 11.88 -4.17 -8.95
CA LYS A 32 11.27 -4.07 -10.29
C LYS A 32 10.32 -5.24 -10.59
N GLY A 33 10.70 -6.45 -10.17
CA GLY A 33 9.86 -7.65 -10.29
C GLY A 33 8.61 -7.57 -9.41
N LYS A 34 8.77 -7.05 -8.19
CA LYS A 34 7.68 -6.78 -7.25
C LYS A 34 6.64 -5.83 -7.87
N THR A 35 7.07 -4.65 -8.32
CA THR A 35 6.19 -3.65 -8.96
C THR A 35 5.45 -4.25 -10.16
N LYS A 36 6.18 -4.91 -11.08
CA LYS A 36 5.54 -5.56 -12.24
C LYS A 36 4.50 -6.59 -11.86
N MET A 37 4.74 -7.37 -10.80
CA MET A 37 3.81 -8.37 -10.32
C MET A 37 2.51 -7.72 -9.79
N LEU A 38 2.66 -6.77 -8.88
CA LEU A 38 1.52 -6.09 -8.25
C LEU A 38 0.71 -5.26 -9.25
N ASP A 39 1.38 -4.57 -10.20
CA ASP A 39 0.70 -3.87 -11.30
C ASP A 39 -0.09 -4.81 -12.20
N SER A 40 0.46 -5.99 -12.48
CA SER A 40 -0.26 -7.01 -13.26
C SER A 40 -1.51 -7.50 -12.53
N ILE A 41 -1.42 -7.75 -11.21
CA ILE A 41 -2.56 -8.14 -10.38
C ILE A 41 -3.62 -7.02 -10.36
N ARG A 42 -3.20 -5.75 -10.16
CA ARG A 42 -4.09 -4.59 -10.17
C ARG A 42 -4.83 -4.44 -11.51
N ARG A 43 -4.14 -4.64 -12.63
CA ARG A 43 -4.73 -4.60 -13.96
C ARG A 43 -5.78 -5.71 -14.13
N ILE A 44 -5.44 -6.95 -13.83
CA ILE A 44 -6.34 -8.10 -13.96
C ILE A 44 -7.57 -7.96 -13.04
N HIS A 45 -7.36 -7.49 -11.78
CA HIS A 45 -8.47 -7.18 -10.88
C HIS A 45 -9.50 -6.23 -11.52
N LYS A 46 -9.02 -5.17 -12.22
CA LYS A 46 -9.90 -4.23 -12.91
C LYS A 46 -10.58 -4.82 -14.15
N GLU A 47 -9.82 -5.58 -14.96
CA GLU A 47 -10.33 -6.18 -16.21
C GLU A 47 -11.38 -7.26 -15.94
N MET A 48 -11.18 -8.08 -14.91
CA MET A 48 -12.06 -9.20 -14.57
C MET A 48 -13.12 -8.85 -13.52
N ASN A 49 -13.10 -7.64 -12.97
CA ASN A 49 -14.00 -7.19 -11.89
C ASN A 49 -14.07 -8.18 -10.70
N MET A 50 -12.96 -8.84 -10.40
CA MET A 50 -12.85 -9.78 -9.29
C MET A 50 -12.37 -9.10 -8.01
N THR A 51 -12.71 -9.64 -6.85
CA THR A 51 -12.14 -9.17 -5.58
C THR A 51 -10.76 -9.78 -5.36
N VAL A 52 -9.76 -8.96 -5.05
CA VAL A 52 -8.43 -9.44 -4.67
C VAL A 52 -8.16 -9.11 -3.20
N ILE A 53 -7.81 -10.14 -2.44
CA ILE A 53 -7.34 -10.00 -1.06
C ILE A 53 -5.83 -10.22 -1.09
N LEU A 54 -5.07 -9.15 -0.78
CA LEU A 54 -3.63 -9.17 -0.71
C LEU A 54 -3.20 -9.28 0.75
N VAL A 55 -2.55 -10.38 1.12
CA VAL A 55 -1.90 -10.52 2.43
C VAL A 55 -0.45 -10.08 2.27
N SER A 56 -0.03 -9.09 3.04
CA SER A 56 1.32 -8.54 3.01
C SER A 56 1.68 -7.89 4.34
N HIS A 57 2.97 -7.84 4.63
CA HIS A 57 3.53 -7.06 5.75
C HIS A 57 4.12 -5.72 5.28
N SER A 58 4.04 -5.39 3.99
CA SER A 58 4.53 -4.13 3.43
C SER A 58 3.44 -3.06 3.48
N MET A 59 3.67 -2.04 4.29
CA MET A 59 2.76 -0.89 4.38
C MET A 59 2.74 -0.08 3.09
N GLU A 60 3.86 -0.04 2.38
CA GLU A 60 3.98 0.61 1.07
C GLU A 60 3.08 -0.08 0.02
N ASP A 61 3.08 -1.43 0.00
CA ASP A 61 2.22 -2.18 -0.92
C ASP A 61 0.74 -1.99 -0.57
N ALA A 62 0.42 -2.02 0.72
CA ALA A 62 -0.94 -1.77 1.19
C ALA A 62 -1.42 -0.36 0.79
N ALA A 63 -0.58 0.66 0.96
CA ALA A 63 -0.89 2.03 0.59
C ALA A 63 -1.06 2.24 -0.92
N GLU A 64 -0.22 1.59 -1.73
CA GLU A 64 -0.19 1.75 -3.20
C GLU A 64 -1.29 0.95 -3.91
N TYR A 65 -1.56 -0.28 -3.45
CA TYR A 65 -2.38 -1.23 -4.20
C TYR A 65 -3.75 -1.50 -3.61
N CYS A 66 -3.99 -1.21 -2.31
CA CYS A 66 -5.24 -1.55 -1.64
C CYS A 66 -6.12 -0.32 -1.41
N GLY A 67 -7.43 -0.46 -1.66
CA GLY A 67 -8.43 0.57 -1.34
C GLY A 67 -8.94 0.47 0.10
N LYS A 68 -8.97 -0.77 0.65
CA LYS A 68 -9.33 -1.04 2.04
C LYS A 68 -8.28 -1.91 2.69
N LEU A 69 -8.06 -1.71 3.98
CA LEU A 69 -7.08 -2.45 4.77
C LEU A 69 -7.79 -3.19 5.91
N MET A 70 -7.36 -4.43 6.12
CA MET A 70 -7.72 -5.24 7.26
C MET A 70 -6.45 -5.50 8.08
N VAL A 71 -6.42 -5.01 9.30
CA VAL A 71 -5.29 -5.21 10.21
C VAL A 71 -5.63 -6.34 11.17
N MET A 72 -4.79 -7.37 11.17
CA MET A 72 -4.91 -8.51 12.08
C MET A 72 -3.83 -8.42 13.16
N ASN A 73 -4.20 -8.71 14.40
CA ASN A 73 -3.26 -8.81 15.51
C ASN A 73 -3.60 -10.04 16.37
N ARG A 74 -2.64 -10.94 16.55
CA ARG A 74 -2.78 -12.17 17.35
C ARG A 74 -3.99 -13.03 16.96
N GLY A 75 -4.33 -13.07 15.66
CA GLY A 75 -5.45 -13.85 15.14
C GLY A 75 -6.81 -13.15 15.24
N GLU A 76 -6.86 -11.91 15.75
CA GLU A 76 -8.07 -11.12 15.89
C GLU A 76 -8.08 -9.94 14.92
N LEU A 77 -9.27 -9.49 14.52
CA LEU A 77 -9.43 -8.27 13.72
C LEU A 77 -9.17 -7.05 14.62
N PHE A 78 -8.06 -6.35 14.36
CA PHE A 78 -7.71 -5.12 15.07
C PHE A 78 -8.41 -3.89 14.47
N ALA A 79 -8.43 -3.77 13.14
CA ALA A 79 -9.06 -2.67 12.43
C ALA A 79 -9.43 -3.07 11.00
N PHE A 80 -10.47 -2.45 10.46
CA PHE A 80 -10.88 -2.56 9.05
C PHE A 80 -11.41 -1.21 8.57
N GLY A 81 -10.91 -0.72 7.45
CA GLY A 81 -11.32 0.57 6.91
C GLY A 81 -10.55 0.96 5.66
N THR A 82 -10.68 2.21 5.25
CA THR A 82 -9.87 2.79 4.17
C THR A 82 -8.42 2.96 4.63
N LYS A 83 -7.50 3.17 3.71
CA LYS A 83 -6.10 3.44 4.05
C LYS A 83 -5.95 4.71 4.90
N GLU A 84 -6.78 5.72 4.63
CA GLU A 84 -6.82 6.96 5.39
C GLU A 84 -7.20 6.71 6.85
N GLU A 85 -8.27 5.94 7.08
CA GLU A 85 -8.74 5.58 8.43
C GLU A 85 -7.71 4.75 9.19
N ILE A 86 -7.04 3.83 8.52
CA ILE A 86 -6.06 2.94 9.15
C ILE A 86 -4.75 3.68 9.44
N PHE A 87 -4.17 4.39 8.47
CA PHE A 87 -2.87 5.05 8.65
C PHE A 87 -2.94 6.33 9.51
N SER A 88 -4.14 6.90 9.71
CA SER A 88 -4.32 7.97 10.72
C SER A 88 -4.10 7.49 12.16
N ARG A 89 -4.16 6.16 12.39
CA ARG A 89 -3.95 5.52 13.71
C ARG A 89 -2.50 5.04 13.89
N ALA A 90 -1.52 5.83 13.42
CA ALA A 90 -0.10 5.45 13.43
C ALA A 90 0.41 4.97 14.79
N ASP A 91 0.06 5.69 15.89
CA ASP A 91 0.49 5.34 17.24
C ASP A 91 -0.08 3.99 17.72
N GLU A 92 -1.30 3.66 17.32
CA GLU A 92 -1.94 2.39 17.66
C GLU A 92 -1.32 1.23 16.85
N LEU A 93 -1.03 1.45 15.56
CA LEU A 93 -0.33 0.48 14.71
C LEU A 93 1.06 0.18 15.27
N MET A 94 1.81 1.21 15.68
CA MET A 94 3.13 1.03 16.28
C MET A 94 3.09 0.21 17.57
N LYS A 95 2.07 0.37 18.40
CA LYS A 95 1.90 -0.43 19.65
C LYS A 95 1.73 -1.93 19.39
N ILE A 96 1.20 -2.31 18.22
CA ILE A 96 1.05 -3.71 17.82
C ILE A 96 2.18 -4.21 16.90
N GLY A 97 3.23 -3.40 16.72
CA GLY A 97 4.41 -3.76 15.93
C GLY A 97 4.28 -3.51 14.43
N LEU A 98 3.27 -2.76 13.99
CA LEU A 98 3.12 -2.29 12.62
C LEU A 98 3.55 -0.83 12.49
N ASN A 99 4.00 -0.46 11.31
CA ASN A 99 4.34 0.93 10.98
C ASN A 99 3.30 1.53 10.02
N VAL A 100 3.45 2.82 9.73
CA VAL A 100 2.84 3.47 8.56
C VAL A 100 3.85 3.46 7.40
N PRO A 101 3.44 3.76 6.16
CA PRO A 101 4.39 3.92 5.06
C PRO A 101 5.52 4.91 5.41
N GLN A 102 6.75 4.62 4.98
CA GLN A 102 7.93 5.46 5.28
C GLN A 102 7.74 6.92 4.86
N VAL A 103 7.05 7.13 3.73
CA VAL A 103 6.73 8.48 3.24
C VAL A 103 5.79 9.24 4.17
N THR A 104 4.85 8.54 4.83
CA THR A 104 3.97 9.11 5.85
C THR A 104 4.77 9.54 7.08
N GLU A 105 5.67 8.69 7.54
CA GLU A 105 6.57 9.01 8.66
C GLU A 105 7.46 10.22 8.32
N ALA A 106 8.02 10.26 7.11
CA ALA A 106 8.83 11.38 6.64
C ALA A 106 8.02 12.69 6.57
N ALA A 107 6.77 12.64 6.06
CA ALA A 107 5.89 13.80 6.01
C ALA A 107 5.56 14.32 7.42
N ASN A 108 5.28 13.44 8.38
CA ASN A 108 5.04 13.79 9.77
C ASN A 108 6.27 14.47 10.41
N LYS A 109 7.48 13.97 10.14
CA LYS A 109 8.73 14.59 10.60
C LYS A 109 8.94 15.98 9.98
N LEU A 110 8.69 16.14 8.69
CA LEU A 110 8.75 17.43 8.01
C LEU A 110 7.76 18.44 8.60
N LYS A 111 6.54 18.00 8.89
CA LYS A 111 5.50 18.83 9.54
C LYS A 111 5.96 19.34 10.91
N ALA A 112 6.60 18.48 11.71
CA ALA A 112 7.18 18.88 13.01
C ALA A 112 8.30 19.94 12.88
N HIS A 113 8.94 20.05 11.70
CA HIS A 113 9.94 21.06 11.38
C HIS A 113 9.38 22.27 10.59
N GLY A 114 8.06 22.43 10.55
CA GLY A 114 7.40 23.57 9.89
C GLY A 114 7.19 23.42 8.37
N ILE A 115 7.41 22.25 7.82
CA ILE A 115 7.15 21.94 6.41
C ILE A 115 5.90 21.06 6.33
N ASP A 116 4.73 21.67 6.17
CA ASP A 116 3.48 20.93 6.05
C ASP A 116 3.22 20.56 4.59
N LEU A 117 3.23 19.28 4.29
CA LEU A 117 2.93 18.72 2.98
C LEU A 117 1.44 18.39 2.79
N GLY A 118 0.61 18.70 3.79
CA GLY A 118 -0.81 18.35 3.81
C GLY A 118 -1.08 16.99 4.46
N GLU A 119 -2.32 16.53 4.28
CA GLU A 119 -2.79 15.25 4.82
C GLU A 119 -2.79 14.16 3.74
N HIS A 120 -2.94 12.89 4.17
CA HIS A 120 -3.07 11.73 3.27
C HIS A 120 -1.84 11.44 2.40
N ILE A 121 -0.65 11.59 2.98
CA ILE A 121 0.62 11.26 2.32
C ILE A 121 0.98 9.80 2.60
N TYR A 122 0.67 8.90 1.66
CA TYR A 122 0.84 7.45 1.84
C TYR A 122 1.72 6.81 0.76
N THR A 123 1.90 7.47 -0.37
CA THR A 123 2.70 6.99 -1.50
C THR A 123 3.78 8.00 -1.90
N ILE A 124 4.76 7.55 -2.68
CA ILE A 124 5.80 8.45 -3.25
C ILE A 124 5.16 9.51 -4.14
N ASP A 125 4.12 9.16 -4.89
CA ASP A 125 3.43 10.12 -5.77
C ASP A 125 2.69 11.19 -4.96
N ASP A 126 2.12 10.87 -3.80
CA ASP A 126 1.52 11.85 -2.89
C ASP A 126 2.58 12.85 -2.40
N VAL A 127 3.72 12.36 -1.92
CA VAL A 127 4.84 13.23 -1.49
C VAL A 127 5.29 14.14 -2.62
N LYS A 128 5.50 13.59 -3.81
CA LYS A 128 5.93 14.35 -4.98
C LYS A 128 4.94 15.46 -5.34
N ALA A 129 3.65 15.15 -5.39
CA ALA A 129 2.60 16.12 -5.68
C ALA A 129 2.58 17.24 -4.63
N SER A 130 2.60 16.89 -3.35
CA SER A 130 2.56 17.84 -2.24
C SER A 130 3.81 18.70 -2.16
N LEU A 131 5.01 18.15 -2.40
CA LEU A 131 6.25 18.92 -2.46
C LEU A 131 6.23 19.94 -3.60
N LEU A 132 5.76 19.54 -4.78
CA LEU A 132 5.66 20.46 -5.93
C LEU A 132 4.69 21.59 -5.62
N GLN A 133 3.58 21.33 -4.95
CA GLN A 133 2.61 22.33 -4.53
C GLN A 133 3.21 23.29 -3.46
N TYR A 134 3.87 22.75 -2.45
CA TYR A 134 4.55 23.52 -1.41
C TYR A 134 5.61 24.47 -1.98
N MET A 135 6.42 23.97 -2.93
CA MET A 135 7.46 24.79 -3.59
C MET A 135 6.88 25.91 -4.46
N LYS A 136 5.73 25.67 -5.13
CA LYS A 136 5.02 26.70 -5.91
C LYS A 136 4.44 27.78 -5.01
N GLY A 137 3.86 27.42 -3.87
CA GLY A 137 3.33 28.36 -2.89
C GLY A 137 4.42 29.29 -2.32
N LYS A 138 5.63 28.78 -2.07
CA LYS A 138 6.76 29.61 -1.61
C LYS A 138 7.36 30.55 -2.68
N LYS A 139 7.17 30.26 -3.96
CA LYS A 139 7.63 31.17 -5.04
C LYS A 139 6.73 32.37 -5.26
N ASN A 140 5.49 32.32 -4.76
CA ASN A 140 4.48 33.35 -4.94
C ASN A 140 4.22 34.16 -3.65
N ALA A 141 4.97 33.89 -2.58
CA ALA A 141 4.97 34.63 -1.32
C ALA A 141 6.29 35.43 -1.15
#